data_589f6c3738dd85a9e25205bd7241bd6a
#
_entry.id   589f6c3738dd85a9e25205bd7241bd6a
#
_cell.length_a   1.000
_cell.length_b   1.000
_cell.length_c   1.000
_cell.angle_alpha   90.00
_cell.angle_beta   90.00
_cell.angle_gamma   90.00
#
_symmetry.space_group_name_H-M   'P 1'
#
loop_
_entity.id
_entity.type
_entity.pdbx_description
1 polymer ?
#
loop_
_entity_poly.entity_id
_entity_poly.type
_entity_poly.pdbx_seq_one_letter_code
_entity_poly.pdbx_strand_id
1 'polypeptide(L)'
;MTVRVAINGFGRIGRNVVRALYESGRRAEITVVAINELADAAGMAHLLKYDTSHGRFAWDVRQEREQLFVGDDAIRVLHESSIAGLPWRELGVDVVLDCTGVYGNRQHGEAHLAAGAKKVLFSHPGSNDLDATVVFGVNQHELQAEHLIVSNASCTTNCIIPVIKLLDDAYGIESGTVTTIHSAMHDQQVIDAYHPDLRRTRAASQSIIPVDTKLAAGITRIFPQFNDRFEAIAVRVPTINVTAIDLSVTVKKPVKACEVNLLLQKAAQGAFHGIVDYTELPLVSVDFNHDPHSAIVDGTQTRVSGAHLIKTLVWCDNEWGFANRMLDTTLAMAAQGFR
;
A
#
# COMPACT_ATOMS: atom_id res chain seq x y z
N MET A 1 -5.32 -15.84 19.58
CA MET A 1 -3.86 -16.07 19.37
C MET A 1 -3.33 -14.90 18.56
N THR A 2 -2.17 -14.38 18.94
CA THR A 2 -1.51 -13.29 18.20
C THR A 2 -0.86 -13.85 16.94
N VAL A 3 -1.04 -13.20 15.79
CA VAL A 3 -0.44 -13.60 14.50
C VAL A 3 1.06 -13.30 14.53
N ARG A 4 1.90 -14.29 14.31
CA ARG A 4 3.36 -14.17 14.29
C ARG A 4 3.84 -13.81 12.89
N VAL A 5 4.37 -12.60 12.74
CA VAL A 5 4.76 -12.03 11.46
C VAL A 5 6.27 -11.90 11.36
N ALA A 6 6.82 -12.23 10.19
CA ALA A 6 8.17 -11.83 9.80
C ALA A 6 8.10 -10.82 8.65
N ILE A 7 9.02 -9.86 8.63
CA ILE A 7 9.15 -8.87 7.57
C ILE A 7 10.42 -9.16 6.79
N ASN A 8 10.29 -9.40 5.49
CA ASN A 8 11.41 -9.53 4.56
C ASN A 8 11.57 -8.24 3.78
N GLY A 9 12.66 -7.51 4.01
CA GLY A 9 12.90 -6.15 3.51
C GLY A 9 12.43 -5.07 4.48
N PHE A 10 13.38 -4.28 5.00
CA PHE A 10 13.11 -3.23 5.99
C PHE A 10 13.30 -1.82 5.40
N GLY A 11 12.86 -1.65 4.15
CA GLY A 11 12.76 -0.38 3.44
C GLY A 11 11.63 0.51 3.98
N ARG A 12 11.14 1.44 3.15
CA ARG A 12 10.04 2.36 3.54
C ARG A 12 8.84 1.61 4.09
N ILE A 13 8.31 0.63 3.35
CA ILE A 13 7.08 -0.10 3.74
C ILE A 13 7.32 -0.97 4.97
N GLY A 14 8.40 -1.75 5.02
CA GLY A 14 8.68 -2.61 6.17
C GLY A 14 8.79 -1.82 7.49
N ARG A 15 9.46 -0.66 7.48
CA ARG A 15 9.54 0.23 8.65
C ARG A 15 8.18 0.84 9.01
N ASN A 16 7.41 1.28 8.02
CA ASN A 16 6.09 1.87 8.28
C ASN A 16 5.08 0.84 8.76
N VAL A 17 5.18 -0.43 8.36
CA VAL A 17 4.37 -1.52 8.91
C VAL A 17 4.64 -1.67 10.42
N VAL A 18 5.93 -1.67 10.85
CA VAL A 18 6.25 -1.72 12.28
C VAL A 18 5.71 -0.48 13.00
N ARG A 19 5.95 0.73 12.50
CA ARG A 19 5.43 1.96 13.11
C ARG A 19 3.91 1.93 13.21
N ALA A 20 3.20 1.58 12.14
CA ALA A 20 1.74 1.51 12.10
C ALA A 20 1.19 0.49 13.11
N LEU A 21 1.85 -0.67 13.26
CA LEU A 21 1.48 -1.68 14.26
C LEU A 21 1.49 -1.12 15.68
N TYR A 22 2.52 -0.37 16.03
CA TYR A 22 2.66 0.20 17.37
C TYR A 22 1.75 1.41 17.60
N GLU A 23 1.59 2.27 16.62
CA GLU A 23 0.78 3.48 16.71
C GLU A 23 -0.72 3.21 16.65
N SER A 24 -1.15 2.19 15.91
CA SER A 24 -2.55 1.76 15.87
C SER A 24 -2.99 0.92 17.07
N GLY A 25 -2.07 0.54 17.98
CA GLY A 25 -2.38 -0.27 19.16
C GLY A 25 -2.65 -1.75 18.88
N ARG A 26 -2.32 -2.25 17.69
CA ARG A 26 -2.66 -3.63 17.24
C ARG A 26 -1.64 -4.69 17.68
N ARG A 27 -0.75 -4.38 18.60
CA ARG A 27 0.24 -5.33 19.16
C ARG A 27 -0.38 -6.55 19.84
N ALA A 28 -1.61 -6.46 20.30
CA ALA A 28 -2.36 -7.60 20.85
C ALA A 28 -2.80 -8.60 19.76
N GLU A 29 -2.86 -8.17 18.50
CA GLU A 29 -3.31 -8.97 17.36
C GLU A 29 -2.14 -9.53 16.55
N ILE A 30 -1.07 -8.73 16.38
CA ILE A 30 0.11 -9.05 15.55
C ILE A 30 1.39 -8.88 16.36
N THR A 31 2.30 -9.84 16.25
CA THR A 31 3.65 -9.76 16.81
C THR A 31 4.67 -9.93 15.68
N VAL A 32 5.54 -8.94 15.50
CA VAL A 32 6.71 -9.07 14.60
C VAL A 32 7.79 -9.84 15.32
N VAL A 33 8.11 -11.04 14.84
CA VAL A 33 9.10 -11.94 15.47
C VAL A 33 10.48 -11.85 14.84
N ALA A 34 10.54 -11.45 13.56
CA ALA A 34 11.80 -11.29 12.85
C ALA A 34 11.69 -10.25 11.73
N ILE A 35 12.83 -9.65 11.42
CA ILE A 35 13.03 -8.79 10.25
C ILE A 35 14.27 -9.30 9.54
N ASN A 36 14.19 -9.54 8.24
CA ASN A 36 15.32 -9.82 7.37
C ASN A 36 15.66 -8.58 6.55
N GLU A 37 16.90 -8.09 6.68
CA GLU A 37 17.40 -6.94 5.94
C GLU A 37 18.92 -7.08 5.78
N LEU A 38 19.46 -6.68 4.64
CA LEU A 38 20.91 -6.79 4.37
C LEU A 38 21.73 -5.67 5.03
N ALA A 39 21.08 -4.58 5.43
CA ALA A 39 21.70 -3.51 6.21
C ALA A 39 21.96 -3.95 7.66
N ASP A 40 22.90 -3.30 8.34
CA ASP A 40 23.20 -3.57 9.74
C ASP A 40 22.07 -3.15 10.69
N ALA A 41 21.96 -3.84 11.82
CA ALA A 41 20.89 -3.64 12.78
C ALA A 41 20.89 -2.23 13.42
N ALA A 42 22.04 -1.58 13.55
CA ALA A 42 22.13 -0.23 14.09
C ALA A 42 21.55 0.81 13.11
N GLY A 43 21.86 0.67 11.82
CA GLY A 43 21.25 1.46 10.75
C GLY A 43 19.74 1.25 10.67
N MET A 44 19.27 0.01 10.83
CA MET A 44 17.84 -0.31 10.89
C MET A 44 17.15 0.37 12.07
N ALA A 45 17.73 0.32 13.27
CA ALA A 45 17.21 0.98 14.46
C ALA A 45 17.14 2.50 14.28
N HIS A 46 18.19 3.10 13.72
CA HIS A 46 18.24 4.53 13.43
C HIS A 46 17.13 4.95 12.47
N LEU A 47 16.99 4.24 11.34
CA LEU A 47 15.98 4.54 10.31
C LEU A 47 14.54 4.24 10.77
N LEU A 48 14.35 3.31 11.71
CA LEU A 48 13.04 3.11 12.34
C LEU A 48 12.70 4.26 13.28
N LYS A 49 13.69 4.77 14.05
CA LYS A 49 13.50 5.85 15.02
C LYS A 49 13.29 7.21 14.36
N TYR A 50 14.05 7.50 13.30
CA TYR A 50 14.04 8.81 12.64
C TYR A 50 13.65 8.68 11.19
N ASP A 51 12.63 9.43 10.79
CA ASP A 51 12.11 9.42 9.43
C ASP A 51 11.75 10.83 8.98
N THR A 52 12.16 11.19 7.76
CA THR A 52 11.92 12.53 7.23
C THR A 52 10.44 12.80 6.96
N SER A 53 9.71 11.78 6.50
CA SER A 53 8.28 11.92 6.15
C SER A 53 7.38 11.79 7.39
N HIS A 54 7.67 10.80 8.26
CA HIS A 54 6.82 10.45 9.40
C HIS A 54 7.36 10.93 10.75
N GLY A 55 8.49 11.64 10.74
CA GLY A 55 9.07 12.21 11.95
C GLY A 55 9.70 11.17 12.91
N ARG A 56 9.91 11.58 14.13
CA ARG A 56 10.49 10.73 15.17
C ARG A 56 9.45 9.75 15.69
N PHE A 57 9.75 8.45 15.62
CA PHE A 57 8.90 7.41 16.19
C PHE A 57 8.78 7.56 17.71
N ALA A 58 7.56 7.56 18.24
CA ALA A 58 7.30 7.82 19.65
C ALA A 58 7.86 6.74 20.58
N TRP A 59 7.86 5.49 20.12
CA TRP A 59 8.35 4.35 20.89
C TRP A 59 9.87 4.38 21.04
N ASP A 60 10.37 3.82 22.15
CA ASP A 60 11.80 3.58 22.31
C ASP A 60 12.28 2.52 21.32
N VAL A 61 13.40 2.81 20.66
CA VAL A 61 14.02 1.90 19.71
C VAL A 61 15.49 1.74 20.10
N ARG A 62 15.91 0.52 20.37
CA ARG A 62 17.30 0.17 20.67
C ARG A 62 17.70 -1.09 19.92
N GLN A 63 18.98 -1.27 19.73
CA GLN A 63 19.58 -2.44 19.09
C GLN A 63 20.59 -3.08 20.06
N GLU A 64 20.51 -4.39 20.20
CA GLU A 64 21.48 -5.18 20.96
C GLU A 64 21.83 -6.45 20.17
N ARG A 65 23.06 -6.52 19.69
CA ARG A 65 23.51 -7.61 18.79
C ARG A 65 22.55 -7.73 17.58
N GLU A 66 22.05 -8.93 17.29
CA GLU A 66 21.12 -9.25 16.21
C GLU A 66 19.64 -9.15 16.67
N GLN A 67 19.35 -8.19 17.54
CA GLN A 67 17.99 -7.90 18.00
C GLN A 67 17.70 -6.41 17.91
N LEU A 68 16.53 -6.11 17.38
CA LEU A 68 15.92 -4.79 17.39
C LEU A 68 14.82 -4.79 18.46
N PHE A 69 14.86 -3.83 19.36
CA PHE A 69 13.83 -3.66 20.38
C PHE A 69 12.96 -2.46 20.05
N VAL A 70 11.64 -2.63 20.18
CA VAL A 70 10.67 -1.55 20.12
C VAL A 70 9.85 -1.58 21.42
N GLY A 71 10.12 -0.62 22.29
CA GLY A 71 9.71 -0.75 23.70
C GLY A 71 10.34 -2.02 24.32
N ASP A 72 9.51 -2.90 24.85
CA ASP A 72 9.94 -4.17 25.45
C ASP A 72 9.94 -5.35 24.48
N ASP A 73 9.43 -5.18 23.27
CA ASP A 73 9.35 -6.25 22.26
C ASP A 73 10.70 -6.45 21.59
N ALA A 74 11.22 -7.67 21.63
CA ALA A 74 12.44 -8.08 20.96
C ALA A 74 12.14 -8.71 19.60
N ILE A 75 12.71 -8.15 18.54
CA ILE A 75 12.56 -8.60 17.15
C ILE A 75 13.92 -9.14 16.69
N ARG A 76 13.97 -10.38 16.23
CA ARG A 76 15.20 -10.97 15.71
C ARG A 76 15.55 -10.34 14.36
N VAL A 77 16.79 -9.88 14.19
CA VAL A 77 17.31 -9.37 12.92
C VAL A 77 18.06 -10.49 12.21
N LEU A 78 17.81 -10.61 10.91
CA LEU A 78 18.44 -11.58 10.01
C LEU A 78 19.05 -10.81 8.84
N HIS A 79 20.13 -11.36 8.25
CA HIS A 79 20.85 -10.76 7.13
C HIS A 79 21.00 -11.74 5.95
N GLU A 80 19.96 -12.54 5.72
CA GLU A 80 19.95 -13.57 4.69
C GLU A 80 19.64 -12.99 3.31
N SER A 81 20.54 -13.22 2.36
CA SER A 81 20.35 -12.80 0.96
C SER A 81 19.44 -13.74 0.16
N SER A 82 19.22 -14.95 0.64
CA SER A 82 18.39 -15.97 0.00
C SER A 82 17.21 -16.35 0.87
N ILE A 83 16.02 -16.40 0.28
CA ILE A 83 14.79 -16.84 0.97
C ILE A 83 14.96 -18.25 1.55
N ALA A 84 15.69 -19.13 0.89
CA ALA A 84 15.88 -20.51 1.33
C ALA A 84 16.67 -20.64 2.66
N GLY A 85 17.46 -19.62 3.03
CA GLY A 85 18.20 -19.58 4.30
C GLY A 85 17.40 -19.04 5.48
N LEU A 86 16.18 -18.53 5.24
CA LEU A 86 15.38 -17.88 6.26
C LEU A 86 14.72 -18.89 7.23
N PRO A 87 14.88 -18.75 8.57
CA PRO A 87 14.45 -19.74 9.55
C PRO A 87 12.98 -19.58 9.96
N TRP A 88 12.05 -19.40 9.02
CA TRP A 88 10.63 -19.13 9.33
C TRP A 88 9.98 -20.23 10.14
N ARG A 89 10.36 -21.50 9.89
CA ARG A 89 9.85 -22.66 10.64
C ARG A 89 10.29 -22.63 12.10
N GLU A 90 11.58 -22.37 12.35
CA GLU A 90 12.15 -22.25 13.71
C GLU A 90 11.47 -21.15 14.51
N LEU A 91 11.22 -20.02 13.84
CA LEU A 91 10.60 -18.84 14.44
C LEU A 91 9.07 -18.93 14.56
N GLY A 92 8.46 -19.99 14.02
CA GLY A 92 7.01 -20.20 14.05
C GLY A 92 6.24 -19.08 13.35
N VAL A 93 6.72 -18.65 12.18
CA VAL A 93 6.13 -17.54 11.42
C VAL A 93 4.81 -17.98 10.80
N ASP A 94 3.74 -17.24 11.10
CA ASP A 94 2.43 -17.44 10.49
C ASP A 94 2.35 -16.76 9.12
N VAL A 95 2.72 -15.48 9.05
CA VAL A 95 2.69 -14.70 7.80
C VAL A 95 4.02 -14.00 7.57
N VAL A 96 4.61 -14.17 6.39
CA VAL A 96 5.71 -13.32 5.92
C VAL A 96 5.12 -12.13 5.17
N LEU A 97 5.53 -10.92 5.56
CA LEU A 97 5.32 -9.70 4.78
C LEU A 97 6.55 -9.47 3.93
N ASP A 98 6.50 -9.75 2.64
CA ASP A 98 7.59 -9.42 1.73
C ASP A 98 7.49 -7.96 1.29
N CYS A 99 8.37 -7.15 1.87
CA CYS A 99 8.47 -5.71 1.65
C CYS A 99 9.74 -5.32 0.86
N THR A 100 10.37 -6.28 0.18
CA THR A 100 11.61 -6.05 -0.58
C THR A 100 11.38 -5.23 -1.85
N GLY A 101 10.19 -5.34 -2.46
CA GLY A 101 9.90 -4.78 -3.77
C GLY A 101 10.59 -5.49 -4.93
N VAL A 102 11.35 -6.55 -4.65
CA VAL A 102 12.12 -7.34 -5.63
C VAL A 102 11.36 -8.60 -6.04
N TYR A 103 10.74 -9.25 -5.06
CA TYR A 103 10.03 -10.52 -5.23
C TYR A 103 8.54 -10.28 -5.43
N GLY A 104 7.87 -11.00 -6.30
CA GLY A 104 6.44 -10.78 -6.53
C GLY A 104 5.79 -11.86 -7.40
N ASN A 105 6.43 -13.00 -7.57
CA ASN A 105 5.88 -14.13 -8.31
C ASN A 105 5.62 -15.33 -7.39
N ARG A 106 4.90 -16.31 -7.90
CA ARG A 106 4.57 -17.55 -7.17
C ARG A 106 5.82 -18.26 -6.64
N GLN A 107 6.88 -18.37 -7.43
CA GLN A 107 8.11 -19.07 -7.05
C GLN A 107 8.72 -18.49 -5.76
N HIS A 108 8.73 -17.16 -5.63
CA HIS A 108 9.24 -16.51 -4.41
C HIS A 108 8.33 -16.74 -3.21
N GLY A 109 7.01 -16.71 -3.41
CA GLY A 109 6.05 -17.07 -2.36
C GLY A 109 6.24 -18.51 -1.89
N GLU A 110 6.36 -19.46 -2.82
CA GLU A 110 6.61 -20.88 -2.51
C GLU A 110 7.94 -21.09 -1.78
N ALA A 111 8.98 -20.29 -2.09
CA ALA A 111 10.25 -20.34 -1.36
C ALA A 111 10.07 -19.93 0.13
N HIS A 112 9.27 -18.91 0.43
CA HIS A 112 8.92 -18.56 1.82
C HIS A 112 8.11 -19.65 2.52
N LEU A 113 7.16 -20.27 1.83
CA LEU A 113 6.40 -21.41 2.38
C LEU A 113 7.32 -22.61 2.66
N ALA A 114 8.25 -22.92 1.75
CA ALA A 114 9.24 -23.99 1.92
C ALA A 114 10.17 -23.71 3.13
N ALA A 115 10.55 -22.45 3.36
CA ALA A 115 11.29 -22.00 4.53
C ALA A 115 10.49 -22.11 5.84
N GLY A 116 9.18 -22.34 5.76
CA GLY A 116 8.30 -22.66 6.89
C GLY A 116 7.30 -21.60 7.29
N ALA A 117 7.14 -20.53 6.51
CA ALA A 117 6.00 -19.61 6.65
C ALA A 117 4.69 -20.33 6.29
N LYS A 118 3.59 -20.00 6.96
CA LYS A 118 2.28 -20.58 6.63
C LYS A 118 1.59 -19.80 5.50
N LYS A 119 1.76 -18.49 5.45
CA LYS A 119 1.24 -17.62 4.40
C LYS A 119 2.24 -16.52 4.05
N VAL A 120 2.08 -15.93 2.86
CA VAL A 120 2.93 -14.83 2.35
C VAL A 120 2.07 -13.70 1.83
N LEU A 121 2.38 -12.48 2.23
CA LEU A 121 1.74 -11.25 1.75
C LEU A 121 2.79 -10.34 1.10
N PHE A 122 2.71 -10.14 -0.20
CA PHE A 122 3.56 -9.18 -0.92
C PHE A 122 3.04 -7.75 -0.76
N SER A 123 3.94 -6.81 -0.45
CA SER A 123 3.65 -5.37 -0.31
C SER A 123 3.60 -4.62 -1.64
N HIS A 124 3.43 -5.30 -2.75
CA HIS A 124 3.41 -4.73 -4.09
C HIS A 124 2.62 -5.63 -5.05
N PRO A 125 2.26 -5.14 -6.25
CA PRO A 125 1.55 -5.96 -7.23
C PRO A 125 2.34 -7.22 -7.57
N GLY A 126 1.73 -8.36 -7.34
CA GLY A 126 2.29 -9.64 -7.71
C GLY A 126 1.94 -10.07 -9.14
N SER A 127 2.55 -11.16 -9.59
CA SER A 127 2.22 -11.81 -10.86
C SER A 127 0.78 -12.37 -10.87
N ASN A 128 0.28 -12.72 -12.05
CA ASN A 128 -1.12 -13.15 -12.20
C ASN A 128 -1.40 -14.55 -11.65
N ASP A 129 -0.35 -15.31 -11.33
CA ASP A 129 -0.40 -16.68 -10.83
C ASP A 129 -0.46 -16.77 -9.30
N LEU A 130 -0.52 -15.65 -8.58
CA LEU A 130 -0.75 -15.64 -7.14
C LEU A 130 -2.17 -16.08 -6.81
N ASP A 131 -2.39 -16.55 -5.58
CA ASP A 131 -3.70 -17.06 -5.15
C ASP A 131 -4.75 -15.95 -5.09
N ALA A 132 -4.36 -14.74 -4.64
CA ALA A 132 -5.23 -13.57 -4.62
C ALA A 132 -4.46 -12.26 -4.69
N THR A 133 -5.14 -11.21 -5.14
CA THR A 133 -4.75 -9.81 -4.97
C THR A 133 -5.85 -9.11 -4.19
N VAL A 134 -5.51 -8.54 -3.04
CA VAL A 134 -6.47 -7.96 -2.10
C VAL A 134 -6.34 -6.44 -2.08
N VAL A 135 -7.49 -5.78 -2.15
CA VAL A 135 -7.69 -4.39 -1.76
C VAL A 135 -8.65 -4.41 -0.58
N PHE A 136 -8.11 -4.20 0.62
CA PHE A 136 -8.88 -4.28 1.84
C PHE A 136 -10.00 -3.22 1.87
N GLY A 137 -11.19 -3.61 2.32
CA GLY A 137 -12.42 -2.83 2.20
C GLY A 137 -13.23 -3.16 0.95
N VAL A 138 -12.64 -3.85 -0.04
CA VAL A 138 -13.31 -4.16 -1.31
C VAL A 138 -13.48 -5.67 -1.52
N ASN A 139 -12.40 -6.45 -1.48
CA ASN A 139 -12.47 -7.88 -1.82
C ASN A 139 -11.79 -8.83 -0.81
N GLN A 140 -11.43 -8.39 0.39
CA GLN A 140 -10.87 -9.27 1.42
C GLN A 140 -11.79 -10.42 1.82
N HIS A 141 -13.10 -10.29 1.59
CA HIS A 141 -14.09 -11.33 1.86
C HIS A 141 -13.99 -12.53 0.89
N GLU A 142 -13.26 -12.38 -0.21
CA GLU A 142 -12.98 -13.47 -1.17
C GLU A 142 -11.80 -14.35 -0.72
N LEU A 143 -11.06 -13.93 0.32
CA LEU A 143 -9.96 -14.74 0.86
C LEU A 143 -10.46 -16.07 1.40
N GLN A 144 -9.70 -17.12 1.11
CA GLN A 144 -9.95 -18.50 1.53
C GLN A 144 -8.74 -19.06 2.28
N ALA A 145 -8.95 -20.15 3.01
CA ALA A 145 -7.87 -20.82 3.76
C ALA A 145 -6.72 -21.28 2.84
N GLU A 146 -7.05 -21.65 1.61
CA GLU A 146 -6.14 -22.11 0.56
C GLU A 146 -5.29 -20.99 -0.07
N HIS A 147 -5.70 -19.74 0.09
CA HIS A 147 -4.94 -18.60 -0.41
C HIS A 147 -3.72 -18.37 0.49
N LEU A 148 -2.58 -18.95 0.08
CA LEU A 148 -1.33 -18.91 0.83
C LEU A 148 -0.41 -17.77 0.40
N ILE A 149 -0.45 -17.41 -0.88
CA ILE A 149 0.43 -16.40 -1.49
C ILE A 149 -0.43 -15.28 -2.05
N VAL A 150 -0.46 -14.15 -1.35
CA VAL A 150 -1.36 -13.04 -1.62
C VAL A 150 -0.57 -11.76 -1.89
N SER A 151 -1.09 -10.89 -2.76
CA SER A 151 -0.59 -9.53 -2.98
C SER A 151 -1.54 -8.51 -2.35
N ASN A 152 -0.99 -7.51 -1.66
CA ASN A 152 -1.74 -6.35 -1.16
C ASN A 152 -1.93 -5.26 -2.25
N ALA A 153 -1.78 -5.61 -3.52
CA ALA A 153 -1.81 -4.68 -4.66
C ALA A 153 -0.76 -3.54 -4.53
N SER A 154 -1.00 -2.38 -5.15
CA SER A 154 -0.17 -1.18 -4.97
C SER A 154 -0.86 -0.16 -4.08
N CYS A 155 -0.10 0.82 -3.56
CA CYS A 155 -0.65 1.95 -2.82
C CYS A 155 -1.70 2.71 -3.63
N THR A 156 -1.43 2.96 -4.92
CA THR A 156 -2.36 3.65 -5.84
C THR A 156 -3.60 2.82 -6.14
N THR A 157 -3.47 1.49 -6.25
CA THR A 157 -4.61 0.59 -6.40
C THR A 157 -5.49 0.61 -5.14
N ASN A 158 -4.89 0.53 -3.94
CA ASN A 158 -5.63 0.63 -2.68
C ASN A 158 -6.37 1.96 -2.52
N CYS A 159 -5.80 3.05 -3.05
CA CYS A 159 -6.43 4.37 -3.03
C CYS A 159 -7.64 4.44 -3.96
N ILE A 160 -7.50 4.02 -5.22
CA ILE A 160 -8.53 4.34 -6.22
C ILE A 160 -9.66 3.30 -6.33
N ILE A 161 -9.38 2.05 -6.03
CA ILE A 161 -10.35 0.95 -6.17
C ILE A 161 -11.61 1.15 -5.31
N PRO A 162 -11.55 1.57 -4.04
CA PRO A 162 -12.75 1.87 -3.25
C PRO A 162 -13.61 2.96 -3.88
N VAL A 163 -12.99 4.00 -4.45
CA VAL A 163 -13.71 5.12 -5.09
C VAL A 163 -14.36 4.65 -6.40
N ILE A 164 -13.64 3.89 -7.23
CA ILE A 164 -14.19 3.28 -8.46
C ILE A 164 -15.38 2.39 -8.11
N LYS A 165 -15.27 1.53 -7.09
CA LYS A 165 -16.37 0.67 -6.64
C LYS A 165 -17.62 1.48 -6.30
N LEU A 166 -17.47 2.51 -5.48
CA LEU A 166 -18.60 3.37 -5.05
C LEU A 166 -19.28 4.06 -6.23
N LEU A 167 -18.50 4.58 -7.18
CA LEU A 167 -19.04 5.25 -8.37
C LEU A 167 -19.70 4.25 -9.33
N ASP A 168 -19.12 3.05 -9.51
CA ASP A 168 -19.69 2.01 -10.38
C ASP A 168 -21.01 1.47 -9.82
N ASP A 169 -21.04 1.12 -8.53
CA ASP A 169 -22.24 0.62 -7.85
C ASP A 169 -23.41 1.62 -7.94
N ALA A 170 -23.12 2.93 -7.83
CA ALA A 170 -24.14 3.96 -7.85
C ALA A 170 -24.57 4.36 -9.27
N TYR A 171 -23.63 4.56 -10.18
CA TYR A 171 -23.88 5.23 -11.45
C TYR A 171 -23.57 4.37 -12.69
N GLY A 172 -22.82 3.27 -12.54
CA GLY A 172 -22.40 2.38 -13.63
C GLY A 172 -21.32 3.03 -14.49
N ILE A 173 -20.06 2.68 -14.27
CA ILE A 173 -18.94 3.22 -15.05
C ILE A 173 -18.89 2.55 -16.42
N GLU A 174 -18.73 3.37 -17.47
CA GLU A 174 -18.49 2.91 -18.85
C GLU A 174 -17.01 2.82 -19.17
N SER A 175 -16.26 3.86 -18.82
CA SER A 175 -14.82 3.96 -19.02
C SER A 175 -14.20 5.00 -18.10
N GLY A 176 -12.88 5.01 -17.99
CA GLY A 176 -12.20 6.00 -17.17
C GLY A 176 -10.73 6.17 -17.49
N THR A 177 -10.18 7.28 -17.03
CA THR A 177 -8.75 7.58 -17.07
C THR A 177 -8.27 8.00 -15.68
N VAL A 178 -7.04 7.59 -15.36
CA VAL A 178 -6.43 7.89 -14.06
C VAL A 178 -5.08 8.55 -14.28
N THR A 179 -4.86 9.69 -13.63
CA THR A 179 -3.53 10.29 -13.53
C THR A 179 -3.06 10.24 -12.10
N THR A 180 -1.95 9.55 -11.82
CA THR A 180 -1.30 9.61 -10.51
C THR A 180 -0.26 10.71 -10.49
N ILE A 181 -0.40 11.63 -9.54
CA ILE A 181 0.57 12.69 -9.22
C ILE A 181 1.26 12.22 -7.94
N HIS A 182 2.38 11.53 -8.13
CA HIS A 182 3.01 10.72 -7.08
C HIS A 182 4.28 11.37 -6.56
N SER A 183 4.52 11.30 -5.27
CA SER A 183 5.78 11.72 -4.65
C SER A 183 7.00 11.01 -5.26
N ALA A 184 8.18 11.60 -5.08
CA ALA A 184 9.44 11.00 -5.49
C ALA A 184 9.67 9.66 -4.75
N MET A 185 10.28 8.70 -5.44
CA MET A 185 10.62 7.39 -4.89
C MET A 185 12.15 7.18 -4.92
N HIS A 186 12.60 6.17 -4.18
CA HIS A 186 14.03 5.82 -4.08
C HIS A 186 14.66 5.37 -5.40
N ASP A 187 13.88 5.04 -6.42
CA ASP A 187 14.32 4.67 -7.77
C ASP A 187 14.62 5.89 -8.66
N GLN A 188 14.56 7.10 -8.10
CA GLN A 188 14.83 8.35 -8.79
C GLN A 188 16.16 8.98 -8.33
N GLN A 189 16.82 9.67 -9.25
CA GLN A 189 18.11 10.28 -8.99
C GLN A 189 17.97 11.60 -8.20
N VAL A 190 18.87 11.84 -7.25
CA VAL A 190 18.96 13.13 -6.54
C VAL A 190 19.54 14.21 -7.45
N ILE A 191 20.55 13.84 -8.25
CA ILE A 191 21.15 14.65 -9.32
C ILE A 191 21.15 13.82 -10.60
N ASP A 192 21.30 14.44 -11.76
CA ASP A 192 21.32 13.72 -13.05
C ASP A 192 22.35 12.60 -13.04
N ALA A 193 21.91 11.36 -13.27
CA ALA A 193 22.76 10.17 -13.34
C ALA A 193 22.15 9.14 -14.29
N TYR A 194 22.97 8.19 -14.75
CA TYR A 194 22.53 7.17 -15.69
C TYR A 194 21.40 6.31 -15.11
N HIS A 195 20.38 6.09 -15.94
CA HIS A 195 19.30 5.12 -15.72
C HIS A 195 18.84 4.57 -17.07
N PRO A 196 18.47 3.27 -17.20
CA PRO A 196 17.99 2.69 -18.48
C PRO A 196 16.75 3.42 -19.03
N ASP A 197 15.82 3.84 -18.18
CA ASP A 197 14.75 4.76 -18.54
C ASP A 197 15.31 6.20 -18.49
N LEU A 198 15.42 6.82 -19.66
CA LEU A 198 16.02 8.15 -19.80
C LEU A 198 15.28 9.27 -19.06
N ARG A 199 13.98 9.13 -18.79
CA ARG A 199 13.23 10.09 -17.97
C ARG A 199 13.67 10.06 -16.52
N ARG A 200 14.07 8.88 -16.01
CA ARG A 200 14.57 8.71 -14.63
C ARG A 200 16.03 9.09 -14.43
N THR A 201 16.72 9.54 -15.48
CA THR A 201 18.09 10.09 -15.35
C THR A 201 18.11 11.45 -14.69
N ARG A 202 16.97 12.12 -14.56
CA ARG A 202 16.86 13.52 -14.15
C ARG A 202 16.62 13.65 -12.65
N ALA A 203 17.10 14.80 -12.11
CA ALA A 203 16.99 15.14 -10.69
C ALA A 203 15.52 15.22 -10.26
N ALA A 204 15.11 14.37 -9.31
CA ALA A 204 13.74 14.25 -8.83
C ALA A 204 13.22 15.52 -8.16
N SER A 205 14.09 16.27 -7.48
CA SER A 205 13.73 17.52 -6.78
C SER A 205 13.50 18.73 -7.69
N GLN A 206 13.79 18.61 -9.00
CA GLN A 206 13.72 19.70 -9.96
C GLN A 206 12.80 19.41 -11.15
N SER A 207 12.14 18.26 -11.18
CA SER A 207 11.45 17.81 -12.38
C SER A 207 10.11 17.14 -12.06
N ILE A 208 9.13 17.34 -12.97
CA ILE A 208 7.95 16.49 -13.10
C ILE A 208 8.32 15.37 -14.09
N ILE A 209 8.33 14.12 -13.62
CA ILE A 209 8.87 13.00 -14.40
C ILE A 209 7.74 12.02 -14.73
N PRO A 210 7.30 11.90 -16.00
CA PRO A 210 6.40 10.84 -16.42
C PRO A 210 7.09 9.47 -16.26
N VAL A 211 6.37 8.50 -15.70
CA VAL A 211 6.84 7.12 -15.50
C VAL A 211 5.76 6.12 -15.90
N ASP A 212 6.19 4.91 -16.24
CA ASP A 212 5.25 3.84 -16.52
C ASP A 212 4.46 3.44 -15.27
N THR A 213 3.21 3.05 -15.48
CA THR A 213 2.33 2.55 -14.41
C THR A 213 1.55 1.33 -14.89
N LYS A 214 1.33 0.41 -13.96
CA LYS A 214 0.46 -0.76 -14.17
C LYS A 214 -0.91 -0.58 -13.48
N LEU A 215 -1.32 0.67 -13.20
CA LEU A 215 -2.53 0.93 -12.44
C LEU A 215 -3.79 0.46 -13.19
N ALA A 216 -3.89 0.66 -14.51
CA ALA A 216 -5.01 0.17 -15.31
C ALA A 216 -5.13 -1.37 -15.22
N ALA A 217 -4.01 -2.08 -15.33
CA ALA A 217 -4.00 -3.53 -15.12
C ALA A 217 -4.36 -3.93 -13.69
N GLY A 218 -3.98 -3.10 -12.68
CA GLY A 218 -4.38 -3.29 -11.29
C GLY A 218 -5.89 -3.13 -11.07
N ILE A 219 -6.51 -2.16 -11.75
CA ILE A 219 -7.98 -1.96 -11.74
C ILE A 219 -8.67 -3.17 -12.35
N THR A 220 -8.24 -3.61 -13.53
CA THR A 220 -8.80 -4.77 -14.23
C THR A 220 -8.64 -6.06 -13.43
N ARG A 221 -7.55 -6.21 -12.64
CA ARG A 221 -7.35 -7.39 -11.79
C ARG A 221 -8.41 -7.50 -10.70
N ILE A 222 -8.82 -6.37 -10.11
CA ILE A 222 -9.86 -6.34 -9.07
C ILE A 222 -11.25 -6.34 -9.69
N PHE A 223 -11.42 -5.64 -10.80
CA PHE A 223 -12.69 -5.51 -11.53
C PHE A 223 -12.53 -5.96 -12.99
N PRO A 224 -12.63 -7.29 -13.29
CA PRO A 224 -12.45 -7.81 -14.64
C PRO A 224 -13.40 -7.21 -15.70
N GLN A 225 -14.56 -6.71 -15.27
CA GLN A 225 -15.51 -6.02 -16.16
C GLN A 225 -14.95 -4.73 -16.77
N PHE A 226 -13.86 -4.19 -16.23
CA PHE A 226 -13.20 -3.00 -16.76
C PHE A 226 -12.02 -3.30 -17.68
N ASN A 227 -11.89 -4.53 -18.18
CA ASN A 227 -10.88 -4.83 -19.17
C ASN A 227 -11.01 -3.89 -20.39
N ASP A 228 -9.91 -3.27 -20.80
CA ASP A 228 -9.83 -2.28 -21.90
C ASP A 228 -10.71 -1.02 -21.70
N ARG A 229 -11.18 -0.74 -20.49
CA ARG A 229 -12.01 0.44 -20.18
C ARG A 229 -11.31 1.50 -19.35
N PHE A 230 -10.14 1.19 -18.79
CA PHE A 230 -9.33 2.14 -18.03
C PHE A 230 -7.96 2.29 -18.62
N GLU A 231 -7.50 3.54 -18.69
CA GLU A 231 -6.11 3.89 -18.99
C GLU A 231 -5.52 4.72 -17.87
N ALA A 232 -4.21 4.64 -17.69
CA ALA A 232 -3.54 5.34 -16.61
C ALA A 232 -2.19 5.92 -17.04
N ILE A 233 -1.89 7.11 -16.56
CA ILE A 233 -0.55 7.70 -16.60
C ILE A 233 -0.08 8.01 -15.19
N ALA A 234 1.23 8.06 -15.01
CA ALA A 234 1.83 8.45 -13.74
C ALA A 234 2.89 9.53 -13.94
N VAL A 235 2.90 10.51 -13.06
CA VAL A 235 3.96 11.51 -12.98
C VAL A 235 4.52 11.56 -11.56
N ARG A 236 5.84 11.63 -11.45
CA ARG A 236 6.53 11.92 -10.20
C ARG A 236 6.69 13.42 -10.07
N VAL A 237 6.45 13.93 -8.86
CA VAL A 237 6.59 15.35 -8.51
C VAL A 237 7.58 15.54 -7.36
N PRO A 238 8.18 16.74 -7.21
CA PRO A 238 9.19 17.01 -6.18
C PRO A 238 8.62 17.13 -4.76
N THR A 239 7.87 16.11 -4.32
CA THR A 239 7.40 15.95 -2.94
C THR A 239 7.91 14.63 -2.39
N ILE A 240 8.08 14.53 -1.07
CA ILE A 240 8.68 13.35 -0.43
C ILE A 240 7.67 12.27 -0.05
N ASN A 241 6.40 12.63 0.09
CA ASN A 241 5.30 11.71 0.43
C ASN A 241 3.98 12.28 -0.05
N VAL A 242 2.91 11.47 0.05
CA VAL A 242 1.54 11.71 -0.41
C VAL A 242 1.41 11.72 -1.94
N THR A 243 0.40 11.03 -2.40
CA THR A 243 0.01 10.91 -3.80
C THR A 243 -1.37 11.54 -3.99
N ALA A 244 -1.53 12.35 -5.04
CA ALA A 244 -2.85 12.73 -5.54
C ALA A 244 -3.22 11.86 -6.73
N ILE A 245 -4.46 11.39 -6.79
CA ILE A 245 -4.99 10.65 -7.92
C ILE A 245 -6.15 11.43 -8.54
N ASP A 246 -5.97 11.81 -9.78
CA ASP A 246 -7.00 12.42 -10.62
C ASP A 246 -7.73 11.32 -11.37
N LEU A 247 -8.97 11.06 -10.98
CA LEU A 247 -9.85 10.08 -11.62
C LEU A 247 -10.90 10.80 -12.47
N SER A 248 -11.00 10.42 -13.72
CA SER A 248 -12.09 10.85 -14.62
C SER A 248 -12.81 9.62 -15.15
N VAL A 249 -14.14 9.52 -14.92
CA VAL A 249 -14.97 8.39 -15.37
C VAL A 249 -16.23 8.86 -16.07
N THR A 250 -16.57 8.18 -17.16
CA THR A 250 -17.89 8.31 -17.81
C THR A 250 -18.83 7.29 -17.21
N VAL A 251 -20.03 7.75 -16.84
CA VAL A 251 -21.06 6.95 -16.15
C VAL A 251 -22.36 6.89 -16.95
N LYS A 252 -23.11 5.79 -16.78
CA LYS A 252 -24.39 5.53 -17.48
C LYS A 252 -25.51 6.43 -16.98
N LYS A 253 -25.59 6.64 -15.64
CA LYS A 253 -26.64 7.44 -15.02
C LYS A 253 -26.21 8.89 -14.93
N PRO A 254 -27.07 9.86 -15.27
CA PRO A 254 -26.76 11.27 -15.06
C PRO A 254 -26.63 11.60 -13.58
N VAL A 255 -25.69 12.49 -13.26
CA VAL A 255 -25.33 12.82 -11.87
C VAL A 255 -24.88 14.27 -11.74
N LYS A 256 -25.02 14.83 -10.54
CA LYS A 256 -24.46 16.15 -10.17
C LYS A 256 -23.31 15.98 -9.18
N ALA A 257 -22.40 16.95 -9.15
CA ALA A 257 -21.23 16.92 -8.25
C ALA A 257 -21.64 16.78 -6.76
N CYS A 258 -22.71 17.44 -6.33
CA CYS A 258 -23.20 17.31 -4.95
C CYS A 258 -23.69 15.89 -4.62
N GLU A 259 -24.23 15.15 -5.59
CA GLU A 259 -24.68 13.77 -5.39
C GLU A 259 -23.47 12.82 -5.28
N VAL A 260 -22.42 13.06 -6.08
CA VAL A 260 -21.13 12.34 -5.97
C VAL A 260 -20.52 12.57 -4.60
N ASN A 261 -20.44 13.84 -4.16
CA ASN A 261 -19.88 14.19 -2.85
C ASN A 261 -20.66 13.54 -1.71
N LEU A 262 -21.99 13.60 -1.77
CA LEU A 262 -22.84 12.97 -0.75
C LEU A 262 -22.66 11.45 -0.69
N LEU A 263 -22.51 10.78 -1.84
CA LEU A 263 -22.22 9.34 -1.91
C LEU A 263 -20.92 9.01 -1.20
N LEU A 264 -19.82 9.72 -1.55
CA LEU A 264 -18.49 9.45 -1.03
C LEU A 264 -18.38 9.80 0.46
N GLN A 265 -19.00 10.91 0.90
CA GLN A 265 -19.07 11.29 2.31
C GLN A 265 -19.84 10.24 3.15
N LYS A 266 -20.97 9.74 2.66
CA LYS A 266 -21.74 8.68 3.34
C LYS A 266 -20.94 7.38 3.43
N ALA A 267 -20.21 7.03 2.38
CA ALA A 267 -19.37 5.84 2.37
C ALA A 267 -18.23 5.94 3.42
N ALA A 268 -17.58 7.09 3.51
CA ALA A 268 -16.54 7.39 4.50
C ALA A 268 -17.05 7.27 5.95
N GLN A 269 -18.28 7.69 6.20
CA GLN A 269 -18.91 7.59 7.53
C GLN A 269 -19.55 6.22 7.81
N GLY A 270 -19.65 5.35 6.80
CA GLY A 270 -20.37 4.07 6.86
C GLY A 270 -19.51 2.88 6.47
N ALA A 271 -19.87 2.23 5.36
CA ALA A 271 -19.29 0.94 4.95
C ALA A 271 -17.78 0.98 4.67
N PHE A 272 -17.22 2.15 4.36
CA PHE A 272 -15.79 2.34 4.10
C PHE A 272 -15.08 3.15 5.20
N HIS A 273 -15.69 3.23 6.38
CA HIS A 273 -15.06 3.88 7.53
C HIS A 273 -13.67 3.30 7.82
N GLY A 274 -12.66 4.17 7.99
CA GLY A 274 -11.26 3.78 8.19
C GLY A 274 -10.52 3.37 6.90
N ILE A 275 -11.21 3.28 5.76
CA ILE A 275 -10.64 2.98 4.44
C ILE A 275 -10.70 4.20 3.52
N VAL A 276 -11.88 4.81 3.43
CA VAL A 276 -12.12 6.06 2.69
C VAL A 276 -12.45 7.16 3.68
N ASP A 277 -11.86 8.33 3.46
CA ASP A 277 -12.25 9.57 4.15
C ASP A 277 -12.70 10.63 3.12
N TYR A 278 -13.28 11.71 3.61
CA TYR A 278 -13.82 12.79 2.80
C TYR A 278 -13.58 14.14 3.47
N THR A 279 -13.06 15.09 2.71
CA THR A 279 -12.81 16.46 3.20
C THR A 279 -13.34 17.51 2.24
N GLU A 280 -13.78 18.66 2.79
CA GLU A 280 -14.05 19.92 2.07
C GLU A 280 -13.14 21.06 2.54
N LEU A 281 -12.13 20.73 3.35
CA LEU A 281 -11.13 21.69 3.80
C LEU A 281 -10.15 22.00 2.65
N PRO A 282 -9.60 23.22 2.58
CA PRO A 282 -8.65 23.63 1.55
C PRO A 282 -7.24 23.11 1.87
N LEU A 283 -7.07 21.79 1.86
CA LEU A 283 -5.83 21.11 2.23
C LEU A 283 -4.91 20.87 1.04
N VAL A 284 -3.65 20.61 1.33
CA VAL A 284 -2.62 20.27 0.35
C VAL A 284 -1.91 18.96 0.75
N SER A 285 -1.06 18.43 -0.12
CA SER A 285 -0.48 17.09 0.05
C SER A 285 0.13 16.83 1.43
N VAL A 286 0.85 17.80 2.01
CA VAL A 286 1.53 17.61 3.31
C VAL A 286 0.56 17.41 4.47
N ASP A 287 -0.68 17.89 4.36
CA ASP A 287 -1.70 17.76 5.40
C ASP A 287 -2.26 16.34 5.52
N PHE A 288 -2.06 15.52 4.48
CA PHE A 288 -2.44 14.10 4.43
C PHE A 288 -1.30 13.16 4.82
N ASN A 289 -0.14 13.72 5.20
CA ASN A 289 0.98 12.90 5.64
C ASN A 289 0.63 12.19 6.95
N HIS A 290 0.94 10.90 7.00
CA HIS A 290 0.65 10.05 8.16
C HIS A 290 -0.85 9.75 8.38
N ASP A 291 -1.67 9.94 7.35
CA ASP A 291 -3.08 9.56 7.39
C ASP A 291 -3.25 8.06 7.09
N PRO A 292 -3.98 7.29 7.93
CA PRO A 292 -4.12 5.84 7.78
C PRO A 292 -5.13 5.40 6.71
N HIS A 293 -5.95 6.33 6.17
CA HIS A 293 -6.92 5.96 5.14
C HIS A 293 -6.24 5.60 3.82
N SER A 294 -6.86 4.70 3.07
CA SER A 294 -6.42 4.34 1.72
C SER A 294 -6.70 5.44 0.71
N ALA A 295 -7.79 6.18 0.93
CA ALA A 295 -8.29 7.20 0.02
C ALA A 295 -8.94 8.33 0.81
N ILE A 296 -8.54 9.58 0.59
CA ILE A 296 -9.21 10.77 1.13
C ILE A 296 -9.74 11.57 -0.05
N VAL A 297 -11.05 11.61 -0.21
CA VAL A 297 -11.69 12.33 -1.32
C VAL A 297 -11.73 13.82 -1.02
N ASP A 298 -11.19 14.63 -1.93
CA ASP A 298 -11.31 16.09 -1.88
C ASP A 298 -12.63 16.53 -2.54
N GLY A 299 -13.66 16.72 -1.74
CA GLY A 299 -14.99 17.13 -2.22
C GLY A 299 -14.98 18.50 -2.89
N THR A 300 -14.00 19.37 -2.59
CA THR A 300 -13.88 20.69 -3.23
C THR A 300 -13.43 20.58 -4.68
N GLN A 301 -12.83 19.44 -5.08
CA GLN A 301 -12.31 19.19 -6.42
C GLN A 301 -13.21 18.28 -7.27
N THR A 302 -14.33 17.82 -6.76
CA THR A 302 -15.29 17.06 -7.57
C THR A 302 -15.90 17.93 -8.66
N ARG A 303 -15.91 17.43 -9.88
CA ARG A 303 -16.54 18.08 -11.05
C ARG A 303 -17.37 17.08 -11.81
N VAL A 304 -18.45 17.56 -12.43
CA VAL A 304 -19.27 16.79 -13.39
C VAL A 304 -19.46 17.62 -14.64
N SER A 305 -19.12 17.05 -15.79
CA SER A 305 -19.32 17.68 -17.10
C SER A 305 -20.35 16.88 -17.90
N GLY A 306 -21.30 17.56 -18.54
CA GLY A 306 -22.32 16.93 -19.38
C GLY A 306 -23.18 15.88 -18.65
N ALA A 307 -23.32 15.99 -17.34
CA ALA A 307 -24.04 15.08 -16.45
C ALA A 307 -23.50 13.63 -16.37
N HIS A 308 -22.51 13.24 -17.19
CA HIS A 308 -22.03 11.86 -17.28
C HIS A 308 -20.52 11.72 -17.05
N LEU A 309 -19.73 12.78 -17.18
CA LEU A 309 -18.29 12.75 -16.91
C LEU A 309 -18.02 13.25 -15.49
N ILE A 310 -17.71 12.33 -14.60
CA ILE A 310 -17.29 12.63 -13.22
C ILE A 310 -15.78 12.77 -13.18
N LYS A 311 -15.29 13.80 -12.48
CA LYS A 311 -13.89 13.98 -12.12
C LYS A 311 -13.76 14.14 -10.61
N THR A 312 -12.88 13.36 -9.99
CA THR A 312 -12.55 13.44 -8.56
C THR A 312 -11.05 13.56 -8.34
N LEU A 313 -10.65 14.26 -7.30
CA LEU A 313 -9.29 14.25 -6.78
C LEU A 313 -9.28 13.47 -5.46
N VAL A 314 -8.35 12.52 -5.36
CA VAL A 314 -8.23 11.64 -4.20
C VAL A 314 -6.80 11.65 -3.69
N TRP A 315 -6.62 11.88 -2.40
CA TRP A 315 -5.34 11.88 -1.72
C TRP A 315 -5.08 10.55 -1.03
N CYS A 316 -3.82 10.14 -0.92
CA CYS A 316 -3.41 9.07 -0.04
C CYS A 316 -1.96 9.26 0.43
N ASP A 317 -1.69 8.92 1.68
CA ASP A 317 -0.33 8.65 2.09
C ASP A 317 0.08 7.28 1.55
N ASN A 318 0.90 7.29 0.49
CA ASN A 318 1.28 6.09 -0.24
C ASN A 318 2.17 5.12 0.58
N GLU A 319 2.68 5.56 1.73
CA GLU A 319 3.44 4.74 2.66
C GLU A 319 2.60 4.36 3.88
N TRP A 320 2.01 5.34 4.58
CA TRP A 320 1.32 5.12 5.84
C TRP A 320 -0.04 4.45 5.66
N GLY A 321 -0.88 4.95 4.77
CA GLY A 321 -2.15 4.31 4.44
C GLY A 321 -1.94 2.88 3.96
N PHE A 322 -0.94 2.65 3.10
CA PHE A 322 -0.61 1.33 2.59
C PHE A 322 -0.08 0.38 3.69
N ALA A 323 0.75 0.87 4.62
CA ALA A 323 1.25 0.07 5.75
C ALA A 323 0.11 -0.39 6.66
N ASN A 324 -0.90 0.46 6.90
CA ASN A 324 -2.11 0.08 7.63
C ASN A 324 -2.89 -1.02 6.89
N ARG A 325 -3.02 -0.94 5.57
CA ARG A 325 -3.66 -2.02 4.75
C ARG A 325 -2.88 -3.32 4.78
N MET A 326 -1.55 -3.28 4.88
CA MET A 326 -0.75 -4.50 5.10
C MET A 326 -1.14 -5.21 6.40
N LEU A 327 -1.34 -4.47 7.48
CA LEU A 327 -1.80 -5.03 8.76
C LEU A 327 -3.22 -5.59 8.67
N ASP A 328 -4.14 -4.87 8.03
CA ASP A 328 -5.52 -5.32 7.84
C ASP A 328 -5.60 -6.60 7.02
N THR A 329 -4.89 -6.65 5.89
CA THR A 329 -4.86 -7.83 5.03
C THR A 329 -4.20 -9.02 5.73
N THR A 330 -3.16 -8.78 6.54
CA THR A 330 -2.53 -9.81 7.38
C THR A 330 -3.54 -10.46 8.31
N LEU A 331 -4.35 -9.68 9.01
CA LEU A 331 -5.40 -10.21 9.90
C LEU A 331 -6.52 -10.90 9.13
N ALA A 332 -6.91 -10.37 7.97
CA ALA A 332 -7.90 -11.02 7.12
C ALA A 332 -7.42 -12.39 6.62
N MET A 333 -6.14 -12.51 6.24
CA MET A 333 -5.52 -13.80 5.88
C MET A 333 -5.47 -14.76 7.06
N ALA A 334 -5.14 -14.26 8.27
CA ALA A 334 -5.07 -15.06 9.48
C ALA A 334 -6.45 -15.56 9.93
N ALA A 335 -7.49 -14.76 9.74
CA ALA A 335 -8.88 -15.13 10.05
C ALA A 335 -9.39 -16.33 9.23
N GLN A 336 -8.81 -16.60 8.07
CA GLN A 336 -9.10 -17.78 7.26
C GLN A 336 -8.46 -19.08 7.82
N GLY A 337 -7.68 -18.98 8.90
CA GLY A 337 -6.94 -20.09 9.49
C GLY A 337 -5.60 -20.36 8.82
N PHE A 338 -4.79 -21.15 9.52
CA PHE A 338 -3.49 -21.63 9.05
C PHE A 338 -3.58 -23.16 8.94
N ARG A 339 -3.22 -23.70 7.81
CA ARG A 339 -3.09 -25.16 7.59
C ARG A 339 -1.76 -25.68 8.07
#